data_8aa1891e6b8f0152a80bc694d0b615de
#
_entry.id   8aa1891e6b8f0152a80bc694d0b615de
#
_cell.length_a   1.000
_cell.length_b   1.000
_cell.length_c   1.000
_cell.angle_alpha   90.00
_cell.angle_beta   90.00
_cell.angle_gamma   90.00
#
_symmetry.space_group_name_H-M   'P 1'
#
loop_
_entity.id
_entity.type
_entity.pdbx_description
1 polymer ?
#
loop_
_entity_poly.entity_id
_entity_poly.type
_entity_poly.pdbx_seq_one_letter_code
_entity_poly.pdbx_strand_id
1 'polypeptide(L)'
;MVFTTKKEAPEDADIPLLTDDISIKNLTVLRGKILEKLDDVRLEDELIIGIDPGKRTGFSVHFLGSEIARSLYMTIDKLIDDIISILSQLKAKRRLIKIGDGDMKLTNKITNLLNLRYCSDFDIEVVDESRTTVKIKHFNQRGKRDMLSARYISQRSGHVNSVLPLSRVG
;
A
#
# COMPACT_ATOMS: atom_id res chain seq x y z
N MET A 1 12.29 -1.89 -21.74
CA MET A 1 11.20 -2.76 -21.22
C MET A 1 10.19 -3.00 -22.35
N VAL A 2 9.76 -4.22 -22.55
CA VAL A 2 8.80 -4.62 -23.60
C VAL A 2 7.59 -5.29 -22.95
N PHE A 3 6.39 -4.95 -23.43
CA PHE A 3 5.15 -5.66 -23.08
C PHE A 3 4.94 -6.75 -24.13
N THR A 4 4.74 -7.98 -23.67
CA THR A 4 4.59 -9.14 -24.55
C THR A 4 3.68 -10.19 -23.90
N THR A 5 3.29 -11.19 -24.64
CA THR A 5 2.59 -12.37 -24.10
C THR A 5 3.61 -13.41 -23.64
N LYS A 6 3.22 -14.31 -22.71
CA LYS A 6 4.08 -15.43 -22.32
C LYS A 6 4.52 -16.30 -23.50
N LYS A 7 3.69 -16.37 -24.56
CA LYS A 7 3.95 -17.17 -25.75
C LYS A 7 4.98 -16.56 -26.70
N GLU A 8 5.09 -15.22 -26.66
CA GLU A 8 5.93 -14.45 -27.57
C GLU A 8 7.20 -13.94 -26.87
N ALA A 9 7.30 -14.11 -25.55
CA ALA A 9 8.46 -13.72 -24.77
C ALA A 9 9.67 -14.59 -25.18
N PRO A 10 10.78 -14.03 -25.71
CA PRO A 10 11.98 -14.78 -25.99
C PRO A 10 12.61 -15.27 -24.66
N GLU A 11 13.12 -16.49 -24.65
CA GLU A 11 13.74 -17.09 -23.45
C GLU A 11 15.04 -16.37 -23.04
N ASP A 12 15.75 -15.74 -23.97
CA ASP A 12 17.05 -15.08 -23.77
C ASP A 12 16.97 -13.55 -23.94
N ALA A 13 15.89 -12.92 -23.47
CA ALA A 13 15.77 -11.48 -23.65
C ALA A 13 16.64 -10.70 -22.64
N ASP A 14 17.64 -9.97 -23.12
CA ASP A 14 18.43 -9.00 -22.34
C ASP A 14 17.62 -7.75 -21.90
N ILE A 15 16.36 -7.67 -22.26
CA ILE A 15 15.47 -6.54 -21.98
C ILE A 15 14.41 -6.95 -20.97
N PRO A 16 14.11 -6.14 -19.93
CA PRO A 16 13.03 -6.42 -18.99
C PRO A 16 11.69 -6.62 -19.72
N LEU A 17 11.09 -7.81 -19.55
CA LEU A 17 9.82 -8.18 -20.16
C LEU A 17 8.70 -8.10 -19.11
N LEU A 18 7.57 -7.53 -19.51
CA LEU A 18 6.30 -7.57 -18.78
C LEU A 18 5.33 -8.43 -19.59
N THR A 19 4.91 -9.54 -18.98
CA THR A 19 4.01 -10.51 -19.63
C THR A 19 2.54 -10.28 -19.23
N ASP A 20 1.63 -10.78 -20.02
CA ASP A 20 0.17 -10.65 -19.90
C ASP A 20 -0.46 -11.32 -18.66
N ASP A 21 0.34 -12.06 -17.87
CA ASP A 21 -0.08 -12.61 -16.58
C ASP A 21 -0.20 -11.53 -15.47
N ILE A 22 0.32 -10.32 -15.72
CA ILE A 22 0.12 -9.21 -14.81
C ILE A 22 -1.30 -8.71 -14.95
N SER A 23 -2.09 -8.90 -13.90
CA SER A 23 -3.46 -8.37 -13.84
C SER A 23 -3.45 -6.85 -13.93
N ILE A 24 -3.79 -6.31 -15.11
CA ILE A 24 -3.90 -4.86 -15.36
C ILE A 24 -5.07 -4.23 -14.57
N LYS A 25 -5.87 -5.05 -13.86
CA LYS A 25 -7.03 -4.56 -13.08
C LYS A 25 -6.66 -3.58 -11.98
N ASN A 26 -5.44 -3.67 -11.44
CA ASN A 26 -4.95 -2.76 -10.40
C ASN A 26 -3.70 -2.01 -10.90
N LEU A 27 -3.88 -0.71 -11.20
CA LEU A 27 -2.78 0.14 -11.70
C LEU A 27 -1.62 0.29 -10.71
N THR A 28 -1.87 0.20 -9.41
CA THR A 28 -0.82 0.25 -8.39
C THR A 28 0.07 -0.97 -8.49
N VAL A 29 -0.54 -2.15 -8.64
CA VAL A 29 0.20 -3.40 -8.85
C VAL A 29 1.01 -3.34 -10.14
N LEU A 30 0.42 -2.88 -11.24
CA LEU A 30 1.13 -2.72 -12.50
C LEU A 30 2.37 -1.83 -12.35
N ARG A 31 2.23 -0.65 -11.71
CA ARG A 31 3.36 0.26 -11.45
C ARG A 31 4.44 -0.40 -10.59
N GLY A 32 4.04 -1.12 -9.55
CA GLY A 32 4.98 -1.87 -8.71
C GLY A 32 5.74 -2.95 -9.49
N LYS A 33 5.04 -3.70 -10.36
CA LYS A 33 5.67 -4.71 -11.21
C LYS A 33 6.64 -4.12 -12.24
N ILE A 34 6.31 -2.95 -12.79
CA ILE A 34 7.23 -2.21 -13.67
C ILE A 34 8.48 -1.80 -12.90
N LEU A 35 8.31 -1.22 -11.71
CA LEU A 35 9.42 -0.80 -10.87
C LEU A 35 10.31 -1.99 -10.46
N GLU A 36 9.68 -3.11 -10.05
CA GLU A 36 10.39 -4.36 -9.71
C GLU A 36 11.28 -4.88 -10.85
N LYS A 37 10.88 -4.66 -12.12
CA LYS A 37 11.64 -5.07 -13.29
C LYS A 37 12.73 -4.08 -13.72
N LEU A 38 12.62 -2.83 -13.30
CA LEU A 38 13.58 -1.77 -13.64
C LEU A 38 14.67 -1.59 -12.56
N ASP A 39 14.41 -2.06 -11.35
CA ASP A 39 15.31 -1.91 -10.21
C ASP A 39 16.12 -3.21 -10.00
N ASP A 40 17.31 -3.26 -10.63
CA ASP A 40 18.24 -4.39 -10.50
C ASP A 40 18.91 -4.43 -9.12
N VAL A 41 18.99 -3.30 -8.42
CA VAL A 41 19.61 -3.15 -7.09
C VAL A 41 18.58 -2.66 -6.09
N ARG A 42 17.90 -3.60 -5.42
CA ARG A 42 16.91 -3.30 -4.38
C ARG A 42 17.59 -2.75 -3.11
N LEU A 43 17.78 -1.44 -3.05
CA LEU A 43 18.32 -0.76 -1.86
C LEU A 43 17.32 -0.82 -0.68
N GLU A 44 16.02 -0.67 -0.98
CA GLU A 44 14.93 -0.74 0.00
C GLU A 44 13.92 -1.80 -0.44
N ASP A 45 14.00 -3.00 0.15
CA ASP A 45 13.06 -4.09 -0.15
C ASP A 45 11.84 -4.02 0.77
N GLU A 46 11.12 -2.90 0.66
CA GLU A 46 9.96 -2.57 1.50
C GLU A 46 8.71 -2.23 0.67
N LEU A 47 7.55 -2.65 1.20
CA LEU A 47 6.23 -2.21 0.77
C LEU A 47 5.55 -1.52 1.95
N ILE A 48 5.35 -0.22 1.85
CA ILE A 48 4.71 0.58 2.89
C ILE A 48 3.40 1.15 2.35
N ILE A 49 2.30 0.88 3.06
CA ILE A 49 0.97 1.42 2.77
C ILE A 49 0.60 2.40 3.88
N GLY A 50 0.37 3.67 3.54
CA GLY A 50 -0.11 4.70 4.45
C GLY A 50 -1.61 4.92 4.29
N ILE A 51 -2.35 4.99 5.41
CA ILE A 51 -3.80 5.18 5.46
C ILE A 51 -4.12 6.32 6.41
N ASP A 52 -4.85 7.32 5.94
CA ASP A 52 -5.44 8.40 6.73
C ASP A 52 -6.95 8.15 6.86
N PRO A 53 -7.41 7.53 8.00
CA PRO A 53 -8.81 7.18 8.19
C PRO A 53 -9.69 8.42 8.35
N GLY A 54 -10.76 8.49 7.59
CA GLY A 54 -11.69 9.61 7.67
C GLY A 54 -12.96 9.36 6.85
N LYS A 55 -13.84 10.35 6.77
CA LYS A 55 -15.03 10.33 5.91
C LYS A 55 -14.68 9.98 4.45
N ARG A 56 -13.52 10.39 4.01
CA ARG A 56 -12.81 9.95 2.81
C ARG A 56 -11.46 9.47 3.30
N THR A 57 -11.15 8.22 3.05
CA THR A 57 -9.89 7.64 3.51
C THR A 57 -8.78 7.94 2.52
N GLY A 58 -7.75 8.65 2.98
CA GLY A 58 -6.53 8.87 2.24
C GLY A 58 -5.70 7.59 2.16
N PHE A 59 -5.00 7.39 1.03
CA PHE A 59 -4.23 6.19 0.77
C PHE A 59 -2.97 6.53 0.00
N SER A 60 -1.84 5.97 0.40
CA SER A 60 -0.57 6.05 -0.33
C SER A 60 0.16 4.71 -0.30
N VAL A 61 0.91 4.41 -1.36
CA VAL A 61 1.72 3.20 -1.46
C VAL A 61 3.13 3.56 -1.87
N HIS A 62 4.09 3.12 -1.07
CA HIS A 62 5.51 3.18 -1.35
C HIS A 62 6.04 1.76 -1.55
N PHE A 63 6.79 1.55 -2.61
CA PHE A 63 7.38 0.26 -2.94
C PHE A 63 8.78 0.47 -3.48
N LEU A 64 9.76 -0.27 -2.95
CA LEU A 64 11.18 -0.15 -3.29
C LEU A 64 11.68 1.30 -3.24
N GLY A 65 11.35 2.03 -2.15
CA GLY A 65 11.72 3.42 -1.94
C GLY A 65 10.94 4.47 -2.75
N SER A 66 10.05 4.06 -3.67
CA SER A 66 9.30 4.96 -4.54
C SER A 66 7.81 5.00 -4.23
N GLU A 67 7.20 6.19 -4.29
CA GLU A 67 5.73 6.32 -4.21
C GLU A 67 5.10 5.88 -5.55
N ILE A 68 4.38 4.76 -5.53
CA ILE A 68 3.75 4.16 -6.73
C ILE A 68 2.27 4.47 -6.86
N ALA A 69 1.60 4.85 -5.77
CA ALA A 69 0.18 5.22 -5.80
C ALA A 69 -0.18 6.21 -4.71
N ARG A 70 -1.20 7.02 -5.02
CA ARG A 70 -1.93 7.87 -4.08
C ARG A 70 -3.38 7.97 -4.51
N SER A 71 -4.32 7.71 -3.59
CA SER A 71 -5.74 7.62 -3.89
C SER A 71 -6.62 8.06 -2.73
N LEU A 72 -7.92 8.22 -3.00
CA LEU A 72 -8.96 8.44 -2.00
C LEU A 72 -10.01 7.34 -2.13
N TYR A 73 -10.41 6.80 -1.00
CA TYR A 73 -11.46 5.79 -0.93
C TYR A 73 -12.68 6.34 -0.20
N MET A 74 -13.85 6.10 -0.80
CA MET A 74 -15.15 6.44 -0.21
C MET A 74 -15.74 5.29 0.59
N THR A 75 -15.25 4.07 0.39
CA THR A 75 -15.70 2.86 1.08
C THR A 75 -14.51 2.05 1.58
N ILE A 76 -14.65 1.49 2.79
CA ILE A 76 -13.59 0.68 3.40
C ILE A 76 -13.42 -0.65 2.66
N ASP A 77 -14.50 -1.25 2.17
CA ASP A 77 -14.42 -2.54 1.47
C ASP A 77 -13.53 -2.46 0.23
N LYS A 78 -13.70 -1.40 -0.58
CA LYS A 78 -12.85 -1.18 -1.76
C LYS A 78 -11.39 -0.91 -1.38
N LEU A 79 -11.15 -0.16 -0.30
CA LEU A 79 -9.81 0.05 0.24
C LEU A 79 -9.15 -1.29 0.61
N ILE A 80 -9.86 -2.15 1.36
CA ILE A 80 -9.35 -3.46 1.80
C ILE A 80 -9.09 -4.37 0.60
N ASP A 81 -9.98 -4.42 -0.39
CA ASP A 81 -9.79 -5.23 -1.59
C ASP A 81 -8.53 -4.81 -2.36
N ASP A 82 -8.30 -3.50 -2.50
CA ASP A 82 -7.09 -2.98 -3.15
C ASP A 82 -5.83 -3.26 -2.33
N ILE A 83 -5.86 -3.11 -1.00
CA ILE A 83 -4.74 -3.47 -0.12
C ILE A 83 -4.39 -4.95 -0.27
N ILE A 84 -5.37 -5.85 -0.21
CA ILE A 84 -5.15 -7.28 -0.38
C ILE A 84 -4.55 -7.58 -1.75
N SER A 85 -5.07 -6.94 -2.81
CA SER A 85 -4.52 -7.09 -4.16
C SER A 85 -3.06 -6.66 -4.24
N ILE A 86 -2.68 -5.56 -3.60
CA ILE A 86 -1.30 -5.04 -3.57
C ILE A 86 -0.40 -6.00 -2.78
N LEU A 87 -0.79 -6.37 -1.55
CA LEU A 87 -0.01 -7.25 -0.68
C LEU A 87 0.20 -8.65 -1.29
N SER A 88 -0.78 -9.16 -2.04
CA SER A 88 -0.69 -10.48 -2.67
C SER A 88 0.21 -10.51 -3.90
N GLN A 89 0.35 -9.40 -4.60
CA GLN A 89 1.04 -9.35 -5.90
C GLN A 89 2.39 -8.64 -5.86
N LEU A 90 2.62 -7.69 -4.93
CA LEU A 90 3.92 -7.05 -4.74
C LEU A 90 4.66 -7.72 -3.57
N LYS A 91 5.81 -8.29 -3.87
CA LYS A 91 6.64 -9.00 -2.88
C LYS A 91 7.74 -8.07 -2.36
N ALA A 92 7.84 -7.96 -1.05
CA ALA A 92 8.91 -7.25 -0.36
C ALA A 92 9.30 -8.02 0.91
N LYS A 93 10.54 -7.85 1.37
CA LYS A 93 11.01 -8.45 2.63
C LYS A 93 10.29 -7.88 3.83
N ARG A 94 10.03 -6.57 3.80
CA ARG A 94 9.24 -5.88 4.81
C ARG A 94 7.95 -5.36 4.22
N ARG A 95 6.82 -5.72 4.82
CA ARG A 95 5.49 -5.26 4.41
C ARG A 95 4.81 -4.60 5.59
N LEU A 96 4.50 -3.33 5.46
CA LEU A 96 4.06 -2.49 6.55
C LEU A 96 2.83 -1.68 6.16
N ILE A 97 1.79 -1.73 6.98
CA ILE A 97 0.61 -0.89 6.86
C ILE A 97 0.63 0.11 8.02
N LYS A 98 0.68 1.39 7.71
CA LYS A 98 0.65 2.49 8.66
C LYS A 98 -0.71 3.18 8.62
N ILE A 99 -1.40 3.22 9.75
CA ILE A 99 -2.75 3.76 9.86
C ILE A 99 -2.74 4.90 10.86
N GLY A 100 -3.24 6.06 10.48
CA GLY A 100 -3.41 7.19 11.38
C GLY A 100 -4.41 6.93 12.50
N ASP A 101 -4.22 7.57 13.64
CA ASP A 101 -5.07 7.44 14.84
C ASP A 101 -6.17 8.52 14.93
N GLY A 102 -6.29 9.39 13.95
CA GLY A 102 -7.25 10.50 13.93
C GLY A 102 -8.72 10.06 14.03
N ASP A 103 -9.05 8.84 13.57
CA ASP A 103 -10.34 8.19 13.78
C ASP A 103 -10.12 6.73 14.22
N MET A 104 -9.94 6.53 15.53
CA MET A 104 -9.68 5.21 16.12
C MET A 104 -10.76 4.17 15.81
N LYS A 105 -12.02 4.59 15.61
CA LYS A 105 -13.09 3.66 15.25
C LYS A 105 -12.88 3.09 13.85
N LEU A 106 -12.51 3.93 12.89
CA LEU A 106 -12.19 3.49 11.53
C LEU A 106 -10.87 2.72 11.50
N THR A 107 -9.86 3.17 12.23
CA THR A 107 -8.57 2.48 12.38
C THR A 107 -8.76 1.04 12.85
N ASN A 108 -9.51 0.83 13.94
CA ASN A 108 -9.80 -0.51 14.44
C ASN A 108 -10.61 -1.34 13.43
N LYS A 109 -11.57 -0.74 12.72
CA LYS A 109 -12.35 -1.43 11.70
C LYS A 109 -11.47 -1.91 10.55
N ILE A 110 -10.59 -1.05 10.05
CA ILE A 110 -9.64 -1.38 8.95
C ILE A 110 -8.70 -2.51 9.40
N THR A 111 -8.10 -2.38 10.59
CA THR A 111 -7.20 -3.39 11.17
C THR A 111 -7.88 -4.75 11.29
N ASN A 112 -9.09 -4.80 11.85
CA ASN A 112 -9.84 -6.05 11.99
C ASN A 112 -10.18 -6.68 10.64
N LEU A 113 -10.59 -5.89 9.64
CA LEU A 113 -10.91 -6.41 8.31
C LEU A 113 -9.67 -6.96 7.59
N LEU A 114 -8.52 -6.31 7.72
CA LEU A 114 -7.27 -6.79 7.17
C LEU A 114 -6.88 -8.13 7.80
N ASN A 115 -6.93 -8.25 9.11
CA ASN A 115 -6.59 -9.49 9.82
C ASN A 115 -7.55 -10.64 9.49
N LEU A 116 -8.83 -10.35 9.28
CA LEU A 116 -9.82 -11.38 8.92
C LEU A 116 -9.69 -11.86 7.47
N ARG A 117 -9.28 -10.98 6.56
CA ARG A 117 -9.28 -11.26 5.11
C ARG A 117 -7.93 -11.66 4.54
N TYR A 118 -6.85 -11.40 5.28
CA TYR A 118 -5.50 -11.64 4.77
C TYR A 118 -4.60 -12.26 5.84
N CYS A 119 -4.23 -13.51 5.64
CA CYS A 119 -3.45 -14.32 6.60
C CYS A 119 -1.95 -14.36 6.25
N SER A 120 -1.40 -13.30 5.68
CA SER A 120 0.01 -13.25 5.29
C SER A 120 0.82 -12.32 6.20
N ASP A 121 2.15 -12.46 6.15
CA ASP A 121 3.07 -11.68 6.99
C ASP A 121 3.09 -10.20 6.57
N PHE A 122 2.53 -9.35 7.37
CA PHE A 122 2.64 -7.90 7.33
C PHE A 122 2.48 -7.33 8.72
N ASP A 123 3.08 -6.19 8.96
CA ASP A 123 2.96 -5.47 10.23
C ASP A 123 1.96 -4.31 10.10
N ILE A 124 1.23 -4.03 11.17
CA ILE A 124 0.40 -2.83 11.27
C ILE A 124 0.99 -1.91 12.33
N GLU A 125 1.26 -0.67 11.94
CA GLU A 125 1.63 0.41 12.84
C GLU A 125 0.51 1.44 12.92
N VAL A 126 0.14 1.86 14.13
CA VAL A 126 -0.73 3.02 14.36
C VAL A 126 0.14 4.25 14.56
N VAL A 127 -0.11 5.29 13.76
CA VAL A 127 0.67 6.51 13.71
C VAL A 127 -0.10 7.67 14.35
N ASP A 128 0.53 8.34 15.30
CA ASP A 128 -0.01 9.56 15.93
C ASP A 128 -0.10 10.70 14.89
N GLU A 129 -1.32 11.15 14.62
CA GLU A 129 -1.62 12.25 13.71
C GLU A 129 -1.52 13.64 14.34
N SER A 130 -1.39 13.76 15.66
CA SER A 130 -1.41 15.06 16.37
C SER A 130 -0.37 16.06 15.86
N ARG A 131 0.66 15.56 15.16
CA ARG A 131 1.73 16.35 14.54
C ARG A 131 1.68 16.39 13.01
N THR A 132 0.64 15.81 12.36
CA THR A 132 0.55 15.68 10.89
C THR A 132 -0.36 16.71 10.24
N THR A 133 -0.96 17.63 10.97
CA THR A 133 -1.89 18.62 10.41
C THR A 133 -1.17 19.51 9.38
N VAL A 134 -1.25 19.12 8.12
CA VAL A 134 -0.79 19.93 7.00
C VAL A 134 -1.72 21.13 6.87
N LYS A 135 -1.25 22.31 7.28
CA LYS A 135 -1.98 23.57 7.10
C LYS A 135 -2.00 23.94 5.62
N ILE A 136 -2.96 23.45 4.85
CA ILE A 136 -3.19 23.89 3.48
C ILE A 136 -4.14 25.10 3.53
N LYS A 137 -3.66 26.25 3.06
CA LYS A 137 -4.38 27.54 3.10
C LYS A 137 -5.61 27.65 2.18
N HIS A 138 -5.94 26.64 1.37
CA HIS A 138 -7.04 26.70 0.40
C HIS A 138 -8.12 25.65 0.64
N PHE A 139 -9.34 26.13 0.91
CA PHE A 139 -10.54 25.37 1.28
C PHE A 139 -11.00 24.33 0.23
N ASN A 140 -10.62 24.47 -1.04
CA ASN A 140 -11.08 23.58 -2.13
C ASN A 140 -10.24 22.33 -2.38
N GLN A 141 -9.30 21.99 -1.48
CA GLN A 141 -8.35 20.89 -1.69
C GLN A 141 -8.41 19.79 -0.62
N ARG A 142 -9.58 19.56 -0.01
CA ARG A 142 -9.73 18.54 1.05
C ARG A 142 -9.23 17.16 0.64
N GLY A 143 -9.56 16.69 -0.58
CA GLY A 143 -9.07 15.40 -1.06
C GLY A 143 -7.56 15.32 -1.26
N LYS A 144 -6.92 16.41 -1.71
CA LYS A 144 -5.45 16.47 -1.80
C LYS A 144 -4.80 16.43 -0.41
N ARG A 145 -5.45 17.03 0.59
CA ARG A 145 -4.98 16.98 1.97
C ARG A 145 -5.01 15.57 2.53
N ASP A 146 -6.15 14.88 2.38
CA ASP A 146 -6.32 13.51 2.89
C ASP A 146 -5.28 12.55 2.25
N MET A 147 -5.01 12.69 0.94
CA MET A 147 -3.95 11.94 0.25
C MET A 147 -2.54 12.31 0.74
N LEU A 148 -2.27 13.58 1.04
CA LEU A 148 -0.99 14.03 1.59
C LEU A 148 -0.79 13.52 3.02
N SER A 149 -1.83 13.54 3.85
CA SER A 149 -1.79 12.95 5.20
C SER A 149 -1.41 11.49 5.15
N ALA A 150 -2.04 10.68 4.27
CA ALA A 150 -1.68 9.29 4.09
C ALA A 150 -0.20 9.08 3.70
N ARG A 151 0.34 9.93 2.83
CA ARG A 151 1.77 9.93 2.50
C ARG A 151 2.64 10.23 3.73
N TYR A 152 2.29 11.24 4.53
CA TYR A 152 3.06 11.56 5.75
C TYR A 152 2.98 10.43 6.78
N ILE A 153 1.82 9.78 6.92
CA ILE A 153 1.64 8.61 7.77
C ILE A 153 2.57 7.47 7.31
N SER A 154 2.67 7.21 6.00
CA SER A 154 3.56 6.17 5.49
C SER A 154 5.05 6.41 5.81
N GLN A 155 5.46 7.65 5.96
CA GLN A 155 6.86 8.04 6.20
C GLN A 155 7.23 8.15 7.69
N ARG A 156 6.26 8.06 8.62
CA ARG A 156 6.50 8.18 10.06
C ARG A 156 6.68 6.84 10.74
N SER A 157 7.41 6.84 11.85
CA SER A 157 7.43 5.73 12.79
C SER A 157 6.12 5.74 13.60
N GLY A 158 5.48 4.59 13.69
CA GLY A 158 4.30 4.34 14.50
C GLY A 158 4.61 3.36 15.65
N HIS A 159 3.59 3.09 16.47
CA HIS A 159 3.65 2.00 17.43
C HIS A 159 3.13 0.72 16.78
N VAL A 160 3.93 -0.33 16.83
CA VAL A 160 3.54 -1.64 16.30
C VAL A 160 2.38 -2.17 17.13
N ASN A 161 1.20 -2.26 16.53
CA ASN A 161 0.13 -3.09 17.02
C ASN A 161 0.38 -4.50 16.50
N SER A 162 1.12 -5.31 17.27
CA SER A 162 1.24 -6.73 17.00
C SER A 162 -0.12 -7.37 17.20
N VAL A 163 -0.90 -7.40 16.13
CA VAL A 163 -2.08 -8.24 16.07
C VAL A 163 -1.57 -9.64 15.81
N LEU A 164 -1.49 -10.43 16.87
CA LEU A 164 -1.19 -11.85 16.77
C LEU A 164 -2.16 -12.47 15.77
N PRO A 165 -1.67 -13.22 14.77
CA PRO A 165 -2.57 -13.98 13.91
C PRO A 165 -3.40 -14.91 14.78
N LEU A 166 -4.73 -14.79 14.68
CA LEU A 166 -5.69 -15.70 15.30
C LEU A 166 -5.57 -17.07 14.62
N SER A 167 -4.48 -17.77 14.85
CA SER A 167 -4.41 -19.21 14.55
C SER A 167 -3.05 -19.77 14.87
N ARG A 168 -2.92 -20.29 16.03
CA ARG A 168 -2.29 -21.58 16.31
C ARG A 168 -2.89 -22.09 17.61
N VAL A 169 -4.17 -22.41 17.59
CA VAL A 169 -4.73 -23.42 18.46
C VAL A 169 -4.80 -24.66 17.59
N GLY A 170 -3.77 -25.46 17.70
CA GLY A 170 -3.70 -26.80 17.15
C GLY A 170 -4.53 -27.75 17.97
#